data_4bc72b75dcde352b7d999ff9d5b8673e
#
_entry.id   4bc72b75dcde352b7d999ff9d5b8673e
#
_cell.length_a   1.000
_cell.length_b   1.000
_cell.length_c   1.000
_cell.angle_alpha   90.00
_cell.angle_beta   90.00
_cell.angle_gamma   90.00
#
_symmetry.space_group_name_H-M   'P 1'
#
loop_
_entity.id
_entity.type
_entity.pdbx_description
1 polymer ?
#
loop_
_entity_poly.entity_id
_entity_poly.type
_entity_poly.pdbx_seq_one_letter_code
_entity_poly.pdbx_strand_id
1 'polypeptide(L)'
;MENKTETTVRRSRVILFPVPFPGHLNPMLQLANVLYSRGFSITIFHTNFNAPKTSLYPHFSFRFILDNDPQDEWLRNLPTHGPGAGMRIPIINKHGADEFRKELESAMRDSPEDEEVACLITDALWYFAQPVADSLNLPRLVLMTSSLFNFHALVSLPQFLELGYLDPEDKHRLEEPVVGFPMLKVKDIKRAYSHWQDAKPILDKMIEETRASSGVIWNSFKELEESELETVWREIPAPSFLLPLPKHYRASSSSLLDEDPSVAQWLDQQPPSSVLYVGFGTQSEVDEKDFLEIARGLVDSKQSFLWRVRPGFVKGSEWVEPLPDGFLGERGRIVKSCPQQEVLAHKAIGAFWTHGGWNGTMEGVAEGVPMIFSDFGLDQPLNARYMSDVLHVGVYLENGLERGEIENAIRRVMVDPEGEVMRQNAAKLKDKADRSLAPGGSSYESLESLVSYISSL
;
A
#
# COMPACT_ATOMS: atom_id res chain seq x y z
N MET A 1 -14.95 19.17 -53.97
CA MET A 1 -14.42 17.98 -53.29
C MET A 1 -13.59 18.49 -52.13
N GLU A 2 -14.22 18.68 -50.98
CA GLU A 2 -13.51 19.05 -49.76
C GLU A 2 -12.93 17.77 -49.14
N ASN A 3 -11.61 17.71 -49.13
CA ASN A 3 -10.88 16.71 -48.36
C ASN A 3 -11.13 16.95 -46.87
N LYS A 4 -12.06 16.24 -46.25
CA LYS A 4 -12.09 16.07 -44.80
C LYS A 4 -10.86 15.21 -44.44
N THR A 5 -9.79 15.85 -44.03
CA THR A 5 -8.75 15.20 -43.24
C THR A 5 -9.42 14.71 -41.95
N GLU A 6 -9.75 13.43 -41.89
CA GLU A 6 -10.02 12.77 -40.63
C GLU A 6 -8.75 12.90 -39.79
N THR A 7 -8.79 13.79 -38.83
CA THR A 7 -7.80 13.82 -37.73
C THR A 7 -7.99 12.54 -36.98
N THR A 8 -7.21 11.50 -37.26
CA THR A 8 -7.09 10.31 -36.42
C THR A 8 -6.65 10.81 -35.05
N VAL A 9 -7.56 10.73 -34.07
CA VAL A 9 -7.23 11.01 -32.68
C VAL A 9 -6.21 9.93 -32.27
N ARG A 10 -4.94 10.31 -32.14
CA ARG A 10 -3.90 9.43 -31.65
C ARG A 10 -4.31 8.93 -30.25
N ARG A 11 -4.21 7.63 -30.02
CA ARG A 11 -4.39 7.07 -28.70
C ARG A 11 -3.14 7.35 -27.87
N SER A 12 -3.35 7.77 -26.65
CA SER A 12 -2.25 7.98 -25.69
C SER A 12 -1.97 6.71 -24.91
N ARG A 13 -0.70 6.31 -24.88
CA ARG A 13 -0.23 5.16 -24.10
C ARG A 13 0.43 5.63 -22.82
N VAL A 14 0.15 4.93 -21.72
CA VAL A 14 0.80 5.15 -20.43
C VAL A 14 1.61 3.91 -20.07
N ILE A 15 2.86 4.12 -19.71
CA ILE A 15 3.76 3.07 -19.21
C ILE A 15 3.76 3.14 -17.70
N LEU A 16 3.52 2.00 -17.01
CA LEU A 16 3.51 1.94 -15.55
C LEU A 16 4.58 0.96 -15.06
N PHE A 17 5.30 1.36 -14.00
CA PHE A 17 6.33 0.53 -13.38
C PHE A 17 6.17 0.47 -11.86
N PRO A 18 5.48 -0.55 -11.32
CA PRO A 18 5.34 -0.77 -9.87
C PRO A 18 6.62 -1.30 -9.23
N VAL A 19 6.77 -1.07 -7.94
CA VAL A 19 7.65 -1.90 -7.09
C VAL A 19 7.00 -3.28 -6.93
N PRO A 20 7.77 -4.38 -7.03
CA PRO A 20 7.22 -5.73 -7.11
C PRO A 20 6.82 -6.30 -5.74
N PHE A 21 6.08 -5.51 -4.95
CA PHE A 21 5.45 -5.95 -3.70
C PHE A 21 3.95 -5.67 -3.76
N PRO A 22 3.09 -6.53 -3.23
CA PRO A 22 1.64 -6.38 -3.32
C PRO A 22 1.12 -4.99 -2.89
N GLY A 23 1.71 -4.39 -1.83
CA GLY A 23 1.36 -3.05 -1.37
C GLY A 23 1.65 -1.92 -2.37
N HIS A 24 2.44 -2.17 -3.40
CA HIS A 24 2.80 -1.24 -4.47
C HIS A 24 2.21 -1.68 -5.83
N LEU A 25 2.26 -2.98 -6.09
CA LEU A 25 1.74 -3.57 -7.32
C LEU A 25 0.22 -3.39 -7.45
N ASN A 26 -0.55 -3.66 -6.36
CA ASN A 26 -2.01 -3.57 -6.40
C ASN A 26 -2.50 -2.17 -6.72
N PRO A 27 -2.09 -1.10 -6.01
CA PRO A 27 -2.53 0.24 -6.35
C PRO A 27 -2.10 0.67 -7.76
N MET A 28 -0.92 0.23 -8.25
CA MET A 28 -0.50 0.52 -9.62
C MET A 28 -1.41 -0.17 -10.66
N LEU A 29 -1.79 -1.44 -10.43
CA LEU A 29 -2.71 -2.16 -11.32
C LEU A 29 -4.14 -1.59 -11.22
N GLN A 30 -4.58 -1.11 -10.07
CA GLN A 30 -5.84 -0.39 -9.92
C GLN A 30 -5.83 0.90 -10.72
N LEU A 31 -4.77 1.71 -10.61
CA LEU A 31 -4.59 2.91 -11.41
C LEU A 31 -4.58 2.60 -12.91
N ALA A 32 -3.87 1.54 -13.32
CA ALA A 32 -3.82 1.07 -14.70
C ALA A 32 -5.23 0.79 -15.25
N ASN A 33 -6.07 0.09 -14.49
CA ASN A 33 -7.46 -0.17 -14.88
C ASN A 33 -8.30 1.11 -14.97
N VAL A 34 -8.11 2.04 -14.05
CA VAL A 34 -8.78 3.35 -14.08
C VAL A 34 -8.42 4.09 -15.37
N LEU A 35 -7.13 4.21 -15.70
CA LEU A 35 -6.66 4.89 -16.91
C LEU A 35 -7.12 4.17 -18.18
N TYR A 36 -7.09 2.83 -18.19
CA TYR A 36 -7.62 2.04 -19.32
C TYR A 36 -9.11 2.33 -19.56
N SER A 37 -9.92 2.41 -18.50
CA SER A 37 -11.33 2.74 -18.59
C SER A 37 -11.59 4.16 -19.16
N ARG A 38 -10.56 5.03 -19.12
CA ARG A 38 -10.57 6.40 -19.66
C ARG A 38 -9.99 6.48 -21.07
N GLY A 39 -9.68 5.33 -21.69
CA GLY A 39 -9.28 5.23 -23.08
C GLY A 39 -7.78 5.24 -23.35
N PHE A 40 -6.94 5.20 -22.30
CA PHE A 40 -5.49 5.06 -22.46
C PHE A 40 -5.10 3.61 -22.77
N SER A 41 -4.12 3.43 -23.64
CA SER A 41 -3.44 2.14 -23.80
C SER A 41 -2.43 1.95 -22.65
N ILE A 42 -2.38 0.75 -22.07
CA ILE A 42 -1.58 0.49 -20.88
C ILE A 42 -0.45 -0.50 -21.16
N THR A 43 0.77 -0.13 -20.77
CA THR A 43 1.91 -1.04 -20.74
C THR A 43 2.44 -1.13 -19.31
N ILE A 44 2.54 -2.34 -18.75
CA ILE A 44 3.09 -2.59 -17.41
C ILE A 44 4.50 -3.13 -17.55
N PHE A 45 5.47 -2.42 -17.00
CA PHE A 45 6.82 -2.94 -16.80
C PHE A 45 6.85 -3.73 -15.50
N HIS A 46 7.48 -4.89 -15.51
CA HIS A 46 7.58 -5.73 -14.31
C HIS A 46 8.88 -6.53 -14.29
N THR A 47 9.27 -6.98 -13.11
CA THR A 47 10.38 -7.91 -12.88
C THR A 47 9.87 -9.35 -12.80
N ASN A 48 10.74 -10.35 -12.85
CA ASN A 48 10.37 -11.75 -12.58
C ASN A 48 9.93 -11.94 -11.14
N PHE A 49 10.58 -11.21 -10.24
CA PHE A 49 10.22 -11.27 -8.84
C PHE A 49 8.82 -10.68 -8.64
N ASN A 50 7.90 -11.49 -8.13
CA ASN A 50 6.50 -11.09 -7.93
C ASN A 50 5.81 -10.55 -9.20
N ALA A 51 6.08 -11.17 -10.35
CA ALA A 51 5.43 -10.81 -11.60
C ALA A 51 3.90 -10.87 -11.48
N PRO A 52 3.16 -9.88 -12.02
CA PRO A 52 1.71 -9.92 -12.00
C PRO A 52 1.17 -11.11 -12.82
N LYS A 53 0.02 -11.67 -12.41
CA LYS A 53 -0.68 -12.69 -13.20
C LYS A 53 -1.27 -12.03 -14.46
N THR A 54 -0.50 -12.00 -15.55
CA THR A 54 -0.87 -11.31 -16.81
C THR A 54 -2.19 -11.77 -17.41
N SER A 55 -2.56 -13.04 -17.18
CA SER A 55 -3.83 -13.61 -17.63
C SER A 55 -5.07 -12.92 -17.03
N LEU A 56 -4.94 -12.23 -15.90
CA LEU A 56 -6.02 -11.45 -15.29
C LEU A 56 -6.21 -10.09 -15.97
N TYR A 57 -5.26 -9.64 -16.80
CA TYR A 57 -5.26 -8.35 -17.44
C TYR A 57 -4.99 -8.47 -18.95
N PRO A 58 -5.85 -9.18 -19.71
CA PRO A 58 -5.62 -9.46 -21.14
C PRO A 58 -5.65 -8.21 -22.03
N HIS A 59 -6.08 -7.08 -21.48
CA HIS A 59 -6.17 -5.79 -22.14
C HIS A 59 -4.95 -4.89 -21.90
N PHE A 60 -3.95 -5.33 -21.10
CA PHE A 60 -2.69 -4.65 -20.91
C PHE A 60 -1.57 -5.31 -21.71
N SER A 61 -0.61 -4.51 -22.13
CA SER A 61 0.69 -4.99 -22.59
C SER A 61 1.63 -5.15 -21.39
N PHE A 62 2.40 -6.23 -21.36
CA PHE A 62 3.38 -6.46 -20.31
C PHE A 62 4.77 -6.52 -20.90
N ARG A 63 5.73 -5.84 -20.27
CA ARG A 63 7.13 -5.89 -20.62
C ARG A 63 7.96 -6.25 -19.40
N PHE A 64 8.80 -7.21 -19.63
CA PHE A 64 9.69 -7.73 -18.63
C PHE A 64 11.00 -6.93 -18.61
N ILE A 65 11.46 -6.55 -17.41
CA ILE A 65 12.69 -5.77 -17.22
C ILE A 65 13.50 -6.30 -16.02
N LEU A 66 14.82 -6.06 -16.04
CA LEU A 66 15.74 -6.17 -14.90
C LEU A 66 16.02 -7.57 -14.33
N ASP A 67 15.76 -8.68 -15.06
CA ASP A 67 16.02 -10.02 -14.51
C ASP A 67 16.59 -11.02 -15.53
N ASN A 68 16.97 -10.56 -16.73
CA ASN A 68 17.35 -11.47 -17.82
C ASN A 68 18.86 -11.67 -17.99
N ASP A 69 19.71 -10.89 -17.32
CA ASP A 69 21.14 -11.11 -17.46
C ASP A 69 21.58 -12.27 -16.55
N PRO A 70 22.16 -13.35 -17.10
CA PRO A 70 22.78 -14.40 -16.31
C PRO A 70 23.86 -13.90 -15.35
N GLN A 71 24.35 -12.67 -15.56
CA GLN A 71 25.36 -12.03 -14.71
C GLN A 71 24.75 -11.32 -13.49
N ASP A 72 23.42 -11.16 -13.42
CA ASP A 72 22.72 -10.56 -12.26
C ASP A 72 22.62 -11.52 -11.07
N GLU A 73 23.74 -12.15 -10.72
CA GLU A 73 23.87 -13.04 -9.57
C GLU A 73 23.45 -12.36 -8.25
N TRP A 74 23.58 -11.04 -8.20
CA TRP A 74 23.23 -10.21 -7.05
C TRP A 74 21.72 -10.14 -6.75
N LEU A 75 20.82 -10.30 -7.76
CA LEU A 75 19.37 -10.39 -7.54
C LEU A 75 18.92 -11.80 -7.13
N ARG A 76 19.58 -12.84 -7.64
CA ARG A 76 19.18 -14.24 -7.42
C ARG A 76 19.34 -14.69 -5.99
N ASN A 77 20.35 -14.14 -5.29
CA ASN A 77 20.69 -14.52 -3.92
C ASN A 77 19.91 -13.73 -2.86
N LEU A 78 19.05 -12.79 -3.26
CA LEU A 78 18.25 -12.02 -2.31
C LEU A 78 17.06 -12.84 -1.79
N PRO A 79 16.70 -12.66 -0.51
CA PRO A 79 15.51 -13.27 0.05
C PRO A 79 14.26 -12.95 -0.78
N THR A 80 13.37 -13.92 -0.92
CA THR A 80 12.10 -13.76 -1.64
C THR A 80 10.94 -13.38 -0.71
N HIS A 81 11.15 -13.46 0.59
CA HIS A 81 10.14 -13.20 1.62
C HIS A 81 10.74 -12.42 2.79
N GLY A 82 9.88 -11.84 3.61
CA GLY A 82 10.25 -11.10 4.80
C GLY A 82 10.97 -9.77 4.51
N PRO A 83 11.48 -9.10 5.55
CA PRO A 83 12.12 -7.78 5.43
C PRO A 83 13.31 -7.75 4.49
N GLY A 84 14.04 -8.86 4.36
CA GLY A 84 15.20 -8.98 3.47
C GLY A 84 14.86 -8.86 1.98
N ALA A 85 13.62 -9.15 1.57
CA ALA A 85 13.19 -8.97 0.18
C ALA A 85 13.20 -7.48 -0.24
N GLY A 86 13.03 -6.55 0.71
CA GLY A 86 13.10 -5.11 0.49
C GLY A 86 14.46 -4.61 0.00
N MET A 87 15.54 -5.38 0.22
CA MET A 87 16.88 -5.05 -0.29
C MET A 87 16.96 -5.01 -1.82
N ARG A 88 15.96 -5.55 -2.53
CA ARG A 88 15.85 -5.43 -3.99
C ARG A 88 15.72 -3.98 -4.44
N ILE A 89 15.02 -3.14 -3.68
CA ILE A 89 14.77 -1.74 -4.04
C ILE A 89 16.07 -0.95 -4.18
N PRO A 90 16.95 -0.83 -3.17
CA PRO A 90 18.19 -0.08 -3.30
C PRO A 90 19.13 -0.67 -4.37
N ILE A 91 19.13 -1.98 -4.56
CA ILE A 91 19.97 -2.67 -5.53
C ILE A 91 19.49 -2.33 -6.95
N ILE A 92 18.19 -2.45 -7.24
CA ILE A 92 17.63 -2.10 -8.55
C ILE A 92 17.84 -0.60 -8.85
N ASN A 93 17.62 0.27 -7.86
CA ASN A 93 17.91 1.71 -8.03
C ASN A 93 19.37 2.00 -8.40
N LYS A 94 20.31 1.20 -7.87
CA LYS A 94 21.74 1.38 -8.12
C LYS A 94 22.17 0.87 -9.50
N HIS A 95 21.59 -0.21 -9.99
CA HIS A 95 22.08 -0.94 -11.15
C HIS A 95 21.11 -1.01 -12.34
N GLY A 96 19.82 -0.69 -12.13
CA GLY A 96 18.76 -0.93 -13.12
C GLY A 96 18.60 0.15 -14.20
N ALA A 97 19.28 1.31 -14.09
CA ALA A 97 19.00 2.46 -14.95
C ALA A 97 19.25 2.22 -16.44
N ASP A 98 20.34 1.53 -16.80
CA ASP A 98 20.72 1.33 -18.21
C ASP A 98 19.79 0.33 -18.91
N GLU A 99 19.43 -0.76 -18.23
CA GLU A 99 18.50 -1.74 -18.77
C GLU A 99 17.09 -1.15 -18.88
N PHE A 100 16.63 -0.46 -17.83
CA PHE A 100 15.36 0.24 -17.85
C PHE A 100 15.28 1.25 -19.00
N ARG A 101 16.35 2.02 -19.26
CA ARG A 101 16.43 2.94 -20.40
C ARG A 101 16.24 2.21 -21.73
N LYS A 102 16.96 1.11 -21.95
CA LYS A 102 16.87 0.31 -23.19
C LYS A 102 15.45 -0.19 -23.45
N GLU A 103 14.81 -0.72 -22.41
CA GLU A 103 13.45 -1.24 -22.51
C GLU A 103 12.42 -0.12 -22.70
N LEU A 104 12.63 1.03 -22.06
CA LEU A 104 11.76 2.20 -22.25
C LEU A 104 11.86 2.76 -23.67
N GLU A 105 13.08 2.91 -24.20
CA GLU A 105 13.30 3.27 -25.61
C GLU A 105 12.69 2.26 -26.59
N SER A 106 12.80 0.97 -26.29
CA SER A 106 12.17 -0.09 -27.08
C SER A 106 10.65 0.05 -27.05
N ALA A 107 10.05 0.24 -25.86
CA ALA A 107 8.61 0.41 -25.72
C ALA A 107 8.08 1.64 -26.46
N MET A 108 8.86 2.74 -26.49
CA MET A 108 8.52 3.95 -27.25
C MET A 108 8.59 3.72 -28.76
N ARG A 109 9.62 2.99 -29.26
CA ARG A 109 9.75 2.66 -30.69
C ARG A 109 8.70 1.67 -31.19
N ASP A 110 8.35 0.70 -30.36
CA ASP A 110 7.40 -0.38 -30.72
C ASP A 110 5.93 0.06 -30.58
N SER A 111 5.69 1.32 -30.26
CA SER A 111 4.33 1.87 -30.23
C SER A 111 3.76 1.90 -31.67
N PRO A 112 2.49 1.50 -31.85
CA PRO A 112 1.81 1.66 -33.14
C PRO A 112 1.89 3.10 -33.66
N GLU A 113 1.88 3.29 -34.97
CA GLU A 113 2.00 4.65 -35.60
C GLU A 113 0.89 5.62 -35.14
N ASP A 114 -0.24 5.09 -34.72
CA ASP A 114 -1.40 5.84 -34.19
C ASP A 114 -1.40 6.02 -32.68
N GLU A 115 -0.37 5.52 -31.97
CA GLU A 115 -0.20 5.66 -30.52
C GLU A 115 1.08 6.42 -30.18
N GLU A 116 0.99 7.30 -29.18
CA GLU A 116 2.13 8.00 -28.60
C GLU A 116 2.23 7.70 -27.10
N VAL A 117 3.45 7.51 -26.58
CA VAL A 117 3.67 7.35 -25.14
C VAL A 117 3.58 8.73 -24.49
N ALA A 118 2.46 9.00 -23.79
CA ALA A 118 2.21 10.28 -23.15
C ALA A 118 3.09 10.48 -21.90
N CYS A 119 3.19 9.45 -21.07
CA CYS A 119 3.97 9.53 -19.83
C CYS A 119 4.39 8.15 -19.29
N LEU A 120 5.32 8.21 -18.36
CA LEU A 120 5.74 7.12 -17.51
C LEU A 120 5.15 7.34 -16.10
N ILE A 121 4.50 6.34 -15.50
CA ILE A 121 4.07 6.37 -14.10
C ILE A 121 4.88 5.34 -13.32
N THR A 122 5.65 5.77 -12.32
CA THR A 122 6.42 4.85 -11.48
C THR A 122 6.03 4.95 -10.03
N ASP A 123 6.31 3.89 -9.28
CA ASP A 123 6.34 3.99 -7.83
C ASP A 123 7.41 5.01 -7.37
N ALA A 124 7.15 5.71 -6.27
CA ALA A 124 8.08 6.70 -5.72
C ALA A 124 9.45 6.11 -5.36
N LEU A 125 9.50 4.84 -4.98
CA LEU A 125 10.74 4.15 -4.63
C LEU A 125 11.66 3.89 -5.82
N TRP A 126 11.17 4.04 -7.07
CA TRP A 126 12.00 3.98 -8.27
C TRP A 126 12.58 5.36 -8.63
N TYR A 127 13.42 5.92 -7.73
CA TYR A 127 14.01 7.24 -7.93
C TYR A 127 14.98 7.28 -9.13
N PHE A 128 15.63 6.17 -9.52
CA PHE A 128 16.48 6.12 -10.71
C PHE A 128 15.70 6.40 -12.02
N ALA A 129 14.39 6.25 -12.01
CA ALA A 129 13.56 6.40 -13.21
C ALA A 129 13.42 7.87 -13.66
N GLN A 130 13.55 8.87 -12.77
CA GLN A 130 13.44 10.28 -13.14
C GLN A 130 14.57 10.71 -14.09
N PRO A 131 15.86 10.51 -13.77
CA PRO A 131 16.93 10.86 -14.70
C PRO A 131 16.85 10.14 -16.05
N VAL A 132 16.31 8.91 -16.07
CA VAL A 132 16.10 8.16 -17.32
C VAL A 132 14.99 8.81 -18.14
N ALA A 133 13.84 9.11 -17.52
CA ALA A 133 12.72 9.78 -18.19
C ALA A 133 13.12 11.15 -18.75
N ASP A 134 13.85 11.97 -17.97
CA ASP A 134 14.36 13.27 -18.39
C ASP A 134 15.25 13.17 -19.63
N SER A 135 16.13 12.16 -19.68
CA SER A 135 17.02 11.94 -20.83
C SER A 135 16.29 11.56 -22.11
N LEU A 136 15.06 11.08 -22.01
CA LEU A 136 14.18 10.70 -23.11
C LEU A 136 13.11 11.75 -23.40
N ASN A 137 13.11 12.87 -22.67
CA ASN A 137 12.06 13.90 -22.70
C ASN A 137 10.66 13.31 -22.47
N LEU A 138 10.55 12.27 -21.63
CA LEU A 138 9.29 11.63 -21.29
C LEU A 138 8.80 12.12 -19.93
N PRO A 139 7.62 12.76 -19.84
CA PRO A 139 7.06 13.16 -18.56
C PRO A 139 6.91 11.96 -17.62
N ARG A 140 7.38 12.11 -16.37
CA ARG A 140 7.21 11.08 -15.34
C ARG A 140 6.25 11.55 -14.25
N LEU A 141 5.22 10.75 -13.97
CA LEU A 141 4.38 10.89 -12.78
C LEU A 141 4.79 9.83 -11.75
N VAL A 142 4.57 10.16 -10.49
CA VAL A 142 4.88 9.28 -9.37
C VAL A 142 3.60 8.79 -8.71
N LEU A 143 3.46 7.48 -8.52
CA LEU A 143 2.44 6.93 -7.63
C LEU A 143 3.03 6.81 -6.22
N MET A 144 2.46 7.57 -5.29
CA MET A 144 2.78 7.50 -3.88
C MET A 144 1.82 6.52 -3.19
N THR A 145 2.36 5.40 -2.71
CA THR A 145 1.60 4.32 -2.08
C THR A 145 1.53 4.42 -0.56
N SER A 146 2.03 5.52 0.01
CA SER A 146 1.91 5.90 1.42
C SER A 146 0.92 7.04 1.62
N SER A 147 0.57 7.34 2.88
CA SER A 147 -0.30 8.47 3.25
C SER A 147 0.39 9.82 3.07
N LEU A 148 -0.41 10.90 2.91
CA LEU A 148 0.10 12.27 2.95
C LEU A 148 0.70 12.57 4.32
N PHE A 149 0.09 12.05 5.39
CA PHE A 149 0.58 12.19 6.76
C PHE A 149 1.98 11.57 6.92
N ASN A 150 2.19 10.36 6.38
CA ASN A 150 3.54 9.76 6.39
C ASN A 150 4.53 10.57 5.55
N PHE A 151 4.14 11.09 4.40
CA PHE A 151 5.00 11.96 3.60
C PHE A 151 5.38 13.25 4.35
N HIS A 152 4.43 13.87 5.06
CA HIS A 152 4.71 15.03 5.92
C HIS A 152 5.72 14.67 7.02
N ALA A 153 5.55 13.54 7.70
CA ALA A 153 6.51 13.06 8.69
C ALA A 153 7.89 12.80 8.07
N LEU A 154 7.93 12.25 6.86
CA LEU A 154 9.16 11.95 6.13
C LEU A 154 9.95 13.21 5.76
N VAL A 155 9.31 14.26 5.25
CA VAL A 155 9.98 15.53 4.96
C VAL A 155 10.39 16.28 6.23
N SER A 156 9.80 15.95 7.37
CA SER A 156 10.16 16.47 8.69
C SER A 156 11.30 15.69 9.37
N LEU A 157 11.83 14.63 8.74
CA LEU A 157 12.90 13.80 9.30
C LEU A 157 14.16 14.61 9.72
N PRO A 158 14.63 15.63 8.98
CA PRO A 158 15.72 16.48 9.44
C PRO A 158 15.43 17.15 10.78
N GLN A 159 14.22 17.66 11.00
CA GLN A 159 13.79 18.25 12.27
C GLN A 159 13.78 17.21 13.41
N PHE A 160 13.31 15.98 13.15
CA PHE A 160 13.32 14.91 14.15
C PHE A 160 14.74 14.55 14.58
N LEU A 161 15.70 14.58 13.64
CA LEU A 161 17.12 14.39 13.94
C LEU A 161 17.70 15.51 14.79
N GLU A 162 17.43 16.77 14.45
CA GLU A 162 17.87 17.95 15.21
C GLU A 162 17.32 17.94 16.65
N LEU A 163 16.07 17.50 16.83
CA LEU A 163 15.43 17.38 18.14
C LEU A 163 15.87 16.12 18.93
N GLY A 164 16.70 15.26 18.34
CA GLY A 164 17.22 14.06 18.99
C GLY A 164 16.17 12.92 19.14
N TYR A 165 15.03 12.99 18.44
CA TYR A 165 13.99 11.96 18.56
C TYR A 165 14.43 10.58 18.09
N LEU A 166 15.47 10.49 17.27
CA LEU A 166 15.99 9.24 16.72
C LEU A 166 17.26 8.74 17.42
N ASP A 167 17.67 9.37 18.53
CA ASP A 167 18.77 8.88 19.37
C ASP A 167 18.37 7.53 20.00
N PRO A 168 19.03 6.40 19.67
CA PRO A 168 18.66 5.09 20.18
C PRO A 168 18.86 4.95 21.70
N GLU A 169 19.75 5.76 22.29
CA GLU A 169 20.05 5.72 23.72
C GLU A 169 19.03 6.49 24.57
N ASP A 170 18.31 7.45 23.98
CA ASP A 170 17.28 8.21 24.70
C ASP A 170 15.99 7.39 24.85
N LYS A 171 15.77 6.81 26.03
CA LYS A 171 14.58 6.08 26.42
C LYS A 171 13.60 6.88 27.29
N HIS A 172 13.96 8.12 27.64
CA HIS A 172 13.19 8.91 28.60
C HIS A 172 12.03 9.67 27.95
N ARG A 173 12.13 9.96 26.66
CA ARG A 173 11.19 10.80 25.92
C ARG A 173 10.14 10.03 25.10
N LEU A 174 10.02 8.73 25.29
CA LEU A 174 9.20 7.84 24.44
C LEU A 174 7.72 8.24 24.36
N GLU A 175 7.16 8.75 25.45
CA GLU A 175 5.76 9.16 25.55
C GLU A 175 5.54 10.65 25.26
N GLU A 176 6.62 11.45 25.01
CA GLU A 176 6.49 12.84 24.67
C GLU A 176 5.82 13.01 23.29
N PRO A 177 4.93 14.04 23.14
CA PRO A 177 4.37 14.37 21.84
C PRO A 177 5.46 14.93 20.92
N VAL A 178 5.35 14.62 19.64
CA VAL A 178 6.27 15.07 18.60
C VAL A 178 5.95 16.49 18.18
N VAL A 179 6.94 17.37 18.13
CA VAL A 179 6.79 18.75 17.67
C VAL A 179 6.30 18.76 16.21
N GLY A 180 5.23 19.49 15.93
CA GLY A 180 4.57 19.52 14.63
C GLY A 180 3.55 18.39 14.42
N PHE A 181 3.59 17.34 15.23
CA PHE A 181 2.71 16.16 15.13
C PHE A 181 2.18 15.77 16.52
N PRO A 182 1.31 16.58 17.14
CA PRO A 182 0.93 16.39 18.54
C PRO A 182 0.21 15.07 18.84
N MET A 183 -0.31 14.38 17.82
CA MET A 183 -0.89 13.04 17.94
C MET A 183 0.17 11.93 17.99
N LEU A 184 1.38 12.18 17.46
CA LEU A 184 2.46 11.21 17.49
C LEU A 184 3.24 11.31 18.79
N LYS A 185 3.75 10.18 19.24
CA LYS A 185 4.73 10.06 20.33
C LYS A 185 6.13 9.82 19.76
N VAL A 186 7.16 10.21 20.48
CA VAL A 186 8.56 9.98 20.08
C VAL A 186 8.81 8.49 19.79
N LYS A 187 8.17 7.58 20.53
CA LYS A 187 8.27 6.12 20.25
C LYS A 187 7.74 5.73 18.87
N ASP A 188 6.72 6.42 18.34
CA ASP A 188 6.17 6.14 17.02
C ASP A 188 7.21 6.50 15.94
N ILE A 189 7.86 7.66 16.08
CA ILE A 189 8.96 8.11 15.21
C ILE A 189 10.15 7.14 15.28
N LYS A 190 10.55 6.72 16.49
CA LYS A 190 11.65 5.75 16.66
C LYS A 190 11.35 4.40 15.99
N ARG A 191 10.13 3.93 16.05
CA ARG A 191 9.71 2.68 15.38
C ARG A 191 9.67 2.85 13.87
N ALA A 192 9.04 3.91 13.38
CA ALA A 192 8.92 4.19 11.95
C ALA A 192 10.29 4.30 11.28
N TYR A 193 11.22 4.95 11.94
CA TYR A 193 12.55 5.23 11.40
C TYR A 193 13.66 4.48 12.15
N SER A 194 13.40 3.27 12.65
CA SER A 194 14.39 2.46 13.42
C SER A 194 15.70 2.21 12.67
N HIS A 195 15.66 2.15 11.34
CA HIS A 195 16.81 1.98 10.44
C HIS A 195 17.07 3.23 9.60
N TRP A 196 16.81 4.43 10.15
CA TRP A 196 16.88 5.68 9.41
C TRP A 196 18.25 5.96 8.78
N GLN A 197 19.36 5.52 9.44
CA GLN A 197 20.72 5.72 8.93
C GLN A 197 20.95 5.05 7.58
N ASP A 198 20.43 3.84 7.43
CA ASP A 198 20.51 3.07 6.17
C ASP A 198 19.46 3.54 5.16
N ALA A 199 18.29 3.92 5.64
CA ALA A 199 17.15 4.33 4.79
C ALA A 199 17.26 5.78 4.29
N LYS A 200 17.87 6.68 5.06
CA LYS A 200 17.93 8.12 4.77
C LYS A 200 18.43 8.44 3.35
N PRO A 201 19.54 7.86 2.83
CA PRO A 201 19.99 8.14 1.46
C PRO A 201 18.95 7.78 0.40
N ILE A 202 18.18 6.70 0.63
CA ILE A 202 17.10 6.25 -0.26
C ILE A 202 15.92 7.21 -0.18
N LEU A 203 15.54 7.60 1.04
CA LEU A 203 14.40 8.49 1.29
C LEU A 203 14.67 9.90 0.77
N ASP A 204 15.88 10.44 0.97
CA ASP A 204 16.29 11.74 0.43
C ASP A 204 16.19 11.75 -1.10
N LYS A 205 16.70 10.70 -1.77
CA LYS A 205 16.60 10.55 -3.22
C LYS A 205 15.16 10.39 -3.68
N MET A 206 14.36 9.58 -3.01
CA MET A 206 12.94 9.43 -3.32
C MET A 206 12.21 10.78 -3.26
N ILE A 207 12.44 11.60 -2.24
CA ILE A 207 11.85 12.94 -2.10
C ILE A 207 12.34 13.86 -3.22
N GLU A 208 13.66 13.91 -3.46
CA GLU A 208 14.27 14.73 -4.51
C GLU A 208 13.65 14.43 -5.88
N GLU A 209 13.59 13.15 -6.26
CA GLU A 209 13.10 12.72 -7.57
C GLU A 209 11.56 12.76 -7.67
N THR A 210 10.86 12.73 -6.53
CA THR A 210 9.41 12.99 -6.49
C THR A 210 9.13 14.47 -6.73
N ARG A 211 9.93 15.38 -6.16
CA ARG A 211 9.83 16.83 -6.41
C ARG A 211 10.14 17.19 -7.86
N ALA A 212 11.03 16.46 -8.52
CA ALA A 212 11.39 16.65 -9.92
C ALA A 212 10.36 16.09 -10.91
N SER A 213 9.41 15.26 -10.44
CA SER A 213 8.41 14.64 -11.31
C SER A 213 7.43 15.64 -11.89
N SER A 214 6.78 15.26 -13.00
CA SER A 214 5.74 16.07 -13.65
C SER A 214 4.40 16.09 -12.89
N GLY A 215 4.21 15.18 -11.93
CA GLY A 215 3.00 15.10 -11.10
C GLY A 215 3.05 13.94 -10.12
N VAL A 216 2.24 14.01 -9.07
CA VAL A 216 2.16 12.96 -8.04
C VAL A 216 0.71 12.48 -7.88
N ILE A 217 0.54 11.17 -7.89
CA ILE A 217 -0.74 10.49 -7.68
C ILE A 217 -0.69 9.86 -6.29
N TRP A 218 -1.66 10.18 -5.43
CA TRP A 218 -1.75 9.70 -4.07
C TRP A 218 -2.89 8.68 -3.94
N ASN A 219 -2.61 7.51 -3.35
CA ASN A 219 -3.65 6.56 -2.96
C ASN A 219 -4.35 7.06 -1.69
N SER A 220 -5.13 8.13 -1.80
CA SER A 220 -5.85 8.78 -0.72
C SER A 220 -7.01 9.63 -1.27
N PHE A 221 -7.74 10.33 -0.42
CA PHE A 221 -8.74 11.32 -0.82
C PHE A 221 -8.73 12.52 0.14
N LYS A 222 -9.17 13.68 -0.36
CA LYS A 222 -9.07 14.96 0.35
C LYS A 222 -9.62 14.90 1.78
N GLU A 223 -10.81 14.35 1.93
CA GLU A 223 -11.55 14.36 3.20
C GLU A 223 -10.98 13.41 4.26
N LEU A 224 -10.03 12.56 3.88
CA LEU A 224 -9.29 11.69 4.80
C LEU A 224 -8.10 12.42 5.43
N GLU A 225 -7.35 13.17 4.63
CA GLU A 225 -6.05 13.76 5.03
C GLU A 225 -5.98 15.27 4.71
N GLU A 226 -7.10 15.99 4.86
CA GLU A 226 -7.19 17.41 4.49
C GLU A 226 -6.17 18.28 5.21
N SER A 227 -5.82 17.96 6.47
CA SER A 227 -4.81 18.67 7.27
C SER A 227 -3.41 18.65 6.66
N GLU A 228 -3.10 17.64 5.84
CA GLU A 228 -1.77 17.42 5.29
C GLU A 228 -1.54 18.12 3.94
N LEU A 229 -2.62 18.52 3.28
CA LEU A 229 -2.57 19.02 1.90
C LEU A 229 -1.70 20.27 1.75
N GLU A 230 -1.78 21.22 2.68
CA GLU A 230 -0.99 22.44 2.62
C GLU A 230 0.52 22.15 2.64
N THR A 231 0.93 21.24 3.51
CA THR A 231 2.34 20.80 3.59
C THR A 231 2.76 20.09 2.31
N VAL A 232 1.95 19.15 1.82
CA VAL A 232 2.26 18.42 0.59
C VAL A 232 2.39 19.36 -0.60
N TRP A 233 1.48 20.32 -0.78
CA TRP A 233 1.54 21.28 -1.89
C TRP A 233 2.74 22.24 -1.79
N ARG A 234 3.18 22.58 -0.59
CA ARG A 234 4.41 23.36 -0.39
C ARG A 234 5.66 22.56 -0.74
N GLU A 235 5.68 21.27 -0.39
CA GLU A 235 6.82 20.39 -0.58
C GLU A 235 6.91 19.82 -2.02
N ILE A 236 5.76 19.66 -2.69
CA ILE A 236 5.65 19.13 -4.05
C ILE A 236 5.01 20.20 -4.94
N PRO A 237 5.81 20.96 -5.71
CA PRO A 237 5.29 21.99 -6.62
C PRO A 237 4.48 21.43 -7.81
N ALA A 238 4.73 20.19 -8.18
CA ALA A 238 4.03 19.51 -9.27
C ALA A 238 2.55 19.23 -8.93
N PRO A 239 1.65 19.10 -9.94
CA PRO A 239 0.27 18.74 -9.71
C PRO A 239 0.12 17.46 -8.88
N SER A 240 -0.79 17.49 -7.91
CA SER A 240 -1.10 16.35 -7.03
C SER A 240 -2.52 15.87 -7.25
N PHE A 241 -2.69 14.56 -7.44
CA PHE A 241 -3.96 13.89 -7.74
C PHE A 241 -4.28 12.86 -6.65
N LEU A 242 -5.41 13.03 -5.96
CA LEU A 242 -5.82 12.16 -4.87
C LEU A 242 -6.91 11.19 -5.33
N LEU A 243 -6.58 9.91 -5.33
CA LEU A 243 -7.45 8.84 -5.83
C LEU A 243 -7.51 7.69 -4.81
N PRO A 244 -8.66 7.40 -4.18
CA PRO A 244 -8.81 6.23 -3.32
C PRO A 244 -8.94 4.97 -4.18
N LEU A 245 -7.79 4.46 -4.63
CA LEU A 245 -7.68 3.41 -5.65
C LEU A 245 -8.51 2.15 -5.35
N PRO A 246 -8.60 1.64 -4.10
CA PRO A 246 -9.45 0.47 -3.79
C PRO A 246 -10.93 0.68 -4.08
N LYS A 247 -11.41 1.92 -4.09
CA LYS A 247 -12.80 2.27 -4.43
C LYS A 247 -13.03 2.40 -5.93
N HIS A 248 -12.02 2.85 -6.67
CA HIS A 248 -12.11 3.00 -8.12
C HIS A 248 -12.13 1.64 -8.84
N TYR A 249 -11.31 0.70 -8.37
CA TYR A 249 -11.19 -0.60 -8.99
C TYR A 249 -10.82 -1.65 -7.94
N ARG A 250 -11.65 -2.68 -7.80
CA ARG A 250 -11.26 -3.85 -6.99
C ARG A 250 -10.15 -4.58 -7.72
N ALA A 251 -9.01 -4.72 -7.07
CA ALA A 251 -7.94 -5.53 -7.62
C ALA A 251 -8.45 -6.97 -7.75
N SER A 252 -8.53 -7.45 -8.99
CA SER A 252 -8.55 -8.88 -9.18
C SER A 252 -7.26 -9.41 -8.55
N SER A 253 -7.38 -10.45 -7.71
CA SER A 253 -6.31 -11.03 -6.95
C SER A 253 -4.92 -10.82 -7.56
N SER A 254 -4.13 -9.91 -7.00
CA SER A 254 -2.69 -9.82 -7.27
C SER A 254 -1.91 -10.73 -6.33
N SER A 255 -2.62 -11.58 -5.58
CA SER A 255 -2.01 -12.57 -4.72
C SER A 255 -1.08 -13.45 -5.53
N LEU A 256 0.16 -13.53 -5.09
CA LEU A 256 1.16 -14.42 -5.66
C LEU A 256 0.85 -15.89 -5.34
N LEU A 257 -0.02 -16.11 -4.36
CA LEU A 257 -0.49 -17.41 -3.93
C LEU A 257 -1.89 -17.65 -4.50
N ASP A 258 -2.23 -18.91 -4.72
CA ASP A 258 -3.60 -19.27 -5.05
C ASP A 258 -4.51 -19.04 -3.83
N GLU A 259 -5.63 -18.40 -4.07
CA GLU A 259 -6.61 -18.08 -3.05
C GLU A 259 -7.43 -19.32 -2.68
N ASP A 260 -7.77 -19.43 -1.39
CA ASP A 260 -8.66 -20.50 -0.92
C ASP A 260 -10.11 -20.18 -1.32
N PRO A 261 -10.69 -20.93 -2.28
CA PRO A 261 -12.04 -20.65 -2.80
C PRO A 261 -13.15 -20.90 -1.77
N SER A 262 -12.85 -21.60 -0.69
CA SER A 262 -13.83 -21.95 0.34
C SER A 262 -14.02 -20.85 1.40
N VAL A 263 -13.24 -19.76 1.33
CA VAL A 263 -13.37 -18.63 2.25
C VAL A 263 -14.74 -17.97 2.16
N ALA A 264 -15.20 -17.66 0.96
CA ALA A 264 -16.52 -17.05 0.75
C ALA A 264 -17.65 -17.91 1.33
N GLN A 265 -17.64 -19.21 1.04
CA GLN A 265 -18.64 -20.14 1.56
C GLN A 265 -18.64 -20.22 3.10
N TRP A 266 -17.46 -20.15 3.73
CA TRP A 266 -17.36 -20.14 5.18
C TRP A 266 -17.89 -18.84 5.77
N LEU A 267 -17.56 -17.69 5.15
CA LEU A 267 -18.05 -16.38 5.58
C LEU A 267 -19.58 -16.26 5.43
N ASP A 268 -20.17 -16.83 4.40
CA ASP A 268 -21.63 -16.86 4.19
C ASP A 268 -22.39 -17.54 5.35
N GLN A 269 -21.76 -18.45 6.06
CA GLN A 269 -22.31 -19.15 7.22
C GLN A 269 -22.21 -18.35 8.50
N GLN A 270 -21.44 -17.23 8.52
CA GLN A 270 -21.24 -16.45 9.74
C GLN A 270 -22.30 -15.33 9.85
N PRO A 271 -22.70 -14.99 11.08
CA PRO A 271 -23.56 -13.83 11.31
C PRO A 271 -22.94 -12.52 10.80
N PRO A 272 -23.75 -11.52 10.46
CA PRO A 272 -23.23 -10.20 10.10
C PRO A 272 -22.34 -9.60 11.19
N SER A 273 -21.23 -8.95 10.79
CA SER A 273 -20.27 -8.26 11.67
C SER A 273 -19.72 -9.10 12.82
N SER A 274 -19.63 -10.44 12.65
CA SER A 274 -19.21 -11.38 13.71
C SER A 274 -17.79 -11.92 13.56
N VAL A 275 -17.14 -11.68 12.40
CA VAL A 275 -15.83 -12.24 12.08
C VAL A 275 -14.76 -11.17 12.15
N LEU A 276 -13.69 -11.44 12.88
CA LEU A 276 -12.44 -10.69 12.80
C LEU A 276 -11.61 -11.22 11.64
N TYR A 277 -11.32 -10.39 10.65
CA TYR A 277 -10.32 -10.72 9.64
C TYR A 277 -8.94 -10.31 10.13
N VAL A 278 -7.92 -11.20 9.99
CA VAL A 278 -6.54 -10.96 10.43
C VAL A 278 -5.59 -11.12 9.25
N GLY A 279 -4.80 -10.07 8.97
CA GLY A 279 -3.86 -10.09 7.86
C GLY A 279 -2.73 -9.07 8.01
N PHE A 280 -1.49 -9.54 8.18
CA PHE A 280 -0.32 -8.71 8.44
C PHE A 280 0.53 -8.42 7.21
N GLY A 281 -0.10 -8.31 6.04
CA GLY A 281 0.60 -7.97 4.80
C GLY A 281 1.51 -9.09 4.29
N THR A 282 2.54 -8.70 3.53
CA THR A 282 3.42 -9.64 2.81
C THR A 282 4.88 -9.58 3.23
N GLN A 283 5.27 -8.56 4.03
CA GLN A 283 6.65 -8.37 4.48
C GLN A 283 6.83 -8.61 5.99
N SER A 284 5.73 -8.61 6.76
CA SER A 284 5.78 -8.84 8.20
C SER A 284 6.25 -10.25 8.54
N GLU A 285 7.03 -10.37 9.58
CA GLU A 285 7.58 -11.63 10.07
C GLU A 285 7.60 -11.60 11.61
N VAL A 286 7.22 -12.68 12.24
CA VAL A 286 7.21 -12.81 13.70
C VAL A 286 8.02 -14.03 14.15
N ASP A 287 8.49 -14.01 15.38
CA ASP A 287 9.02 -15.22 16.00
C ASP A 287 7.88 -16.15 16.48
N GLU A 288 8.24 -17.38 16.83
CA GLU A 288 7.25 -18.39 17.30
C GLU A 288 6.50 -17.93 18.55
N LYS A 289 7.17 -17.21 19.46
CA LYS A 289 6.55 -16.73 20.70
C LYS A 289 5.42 -15.75 20.36
N ASP A 290 5.68 -14.75 19.54
CA ASP A 290 4.69 -13.74 19.16
C ASP A 290 3.56 -14.37 18.35
N PHE A 291 3.88 -15.33 17.46
CA PHE A 291 2.87 -16.09 16.73
C PHE A 291 1.90 -16.85 17.66
N LEU A 292 2.42 -17.48 18.70
CA LEU A 292 1.61 -18.18 19.70
C LEU A 292 0.81 -17.22 20.59
N GLU A 293 1.34 -16.04 20.91
CA GLU A 293 0.57 -15.01 21.63
C GLU A 293 -0.60 -14.47 20.78
N ILE A 294 -0.38 -14.21 19.47
CA ILE A 294 -1.45 -13.88 18.53
C ILE A 294 -2.52 -14.97 18.53
N ALA A 295 -2.09 -16.21 18.34
CA ALA A 295 -2.97 -17.35 18.29
C ALA A 295 -3.84 -17.49 19.56
N ARG A 296 -3.20 -17.42 20.72
CA ARG A 296 -3.90 -17.50 22.03
C ARG A 296 -4.87 -16.34 22.24
N GLY A 297 -4.45 -15.10 21.94
CA GLY A 297 -5.32 -13.93 22.04
C GLY A 297 -6.57 -14.04 21.15
N LEU A 298 -6.43 -14.58 19.94
CA LEU A 298 -7.57 -14.88 19.06
C LEU A 298 -8.55 -15.86 19.69
N VAL A 299 -8.07 -16.97 20.23
CA VAL A 299 -8.95 -17.98 20.88
C VAL A 299 -9.59 -17.44 22.14
N ASP A 300 -8.82 -16.74 23.01
CA ASP A 300 -9.27 -16.19 24.28
C ASP A 300 -10.34 -15.10 24.08
N SER A 301 -10.29 -14.36 22.96
CA SER A 301 -11.30 -13.36 22.60
C SER A 301 -12.71 -13.93 22.41
N LYS A 302 -12.83 -15.22 22.15
CA LYS A 302 -14.09 -15.94 21.83
C LYS A 302 -14.83 -15.45 20.60
N GLN A 303 -14.19 -14.61 19.76
CA GLN A 303 -14.77 -14.16 18.51
C GLN A 303 -14.45 -15.15 17.38
N SER A 304 -15.29 -15.20 16.35
CA SER A 304 -14.96 -15.91 15.12
C SER A 304 -13.88 -15.14 14.37
N PHE A 305 -12.90 -15.83 13.77
CA PHE A 305 -11.83 -15.18 13.03
C PHE A 305 -11.44 -15.93 11.75
N LEU A 306 -11.08 -15.16 10.75
CA LEU A 306 -10.40 -15.60 9.53
C LEU A 306 -8.97 -15.05 9.57
N TRP A 307 -7.98 -15.90 9.69
CA TRP A 307 -6.58 -15.47 9.77
C TRP A 307 -5.80 -15.87 8.51
N ARG A 308 -5.34 -14.88 7.75
CA ARG A 308 -4.44 -15.10 6.63
C ARG A 308 -3.00 -15.16 7.14
N VAL A 309 -2.44 -16.36 7.15
CA VAL A 309 -1.05 -16.64 7.50
C VAL A 309 -0.31 -17.08 6.24
N ARG A 310 0.50 -16.20 5.68
CA ARG A 310 1.31 -16.56 4.52
C ARG A 310 2.47 -17.52 4.90
N PRO A 311 2.97 -18.36 3.99
CA PRO A 311 4.22 -19.07 4.19
C PRO A 311 5.37 -18.09 4.51
N GLY A 312 6.24 -18.45 5.47
CA GLY A 312 7.33 -17.60 5.94
C GLY A 312 6.91 -16.41 6.81
N PHE A 313 5.67 -16.37 7.34
CA PHE A 313 5.27 -15.38 8.34
C PHE A 313 5.91 -15.68 9.71
N VAL A 314 6.08 -16.95 10.04
CA VAL A 314 6.73 -17.39 11.29
C VAL A 314 8.17 -17.76 10.98
N LYS A 315 9.12 -17.12 11.66
CA LYS A 315 10.56 -17.39 11.48
C LYS A 315 10.88 -18.86 11.79
N GLY A 316 11.56 -19.51 10.84
CA GLY A 316 11.97 -20.90 11.00
C GLY A 316 10.89 -21.96 10.80
N SER A 317 9.64 -21.56 10.45
CA SER A 317 8.52 -22.46 10.14
C SER A 317 8.10 -22.29 8.68
N GLU A 318 7.65 -23.37 8.06
CA GLU A 318 7.12 -23.29 6.70
C GLU A 318 5.76 -22.61 6.64
N TRP A 319 4.92 -22.83 7.68
CA TRP A 319 3.61 -22.19 7.76
C TRP A 319 3.12 -22.05 9.22
N VAL A 320 2.25 -22.96 9.73
CA VAL A 320 1.57 -22.87 11.05
C VAL A 320 1.89 -24.06 11.96
N GLU A 321 2.97 -24.75 11.71
CA GLU A 321 3.42 -25.93 12.45
C GLU A 321 3.51 -25.71 13.97
N PRO A 322 3.80 -24.47 14.47
CA PRO A 322 3.80 -24.24 15.94
C PRO A 322 2.44 -24.32 16.60
N LEU A 323 1.32 -24.32 15.84
CA LEU A 323 -0.01 -24.41 16.43
C LEU A 323 -0.32 -25.83 16.91
N PRO A 324 -0.88 -26.00 18.14
CA PRO A 324 -1.36 -27.28 18.63
C PRO A 324 -2.49 -27.86 17.76
N ASP A 325 -2.59 -29.18 17.69
CA ASP A 325 -3.71 -29.86 17.04
C ASP A 325 -5.05 -29.41 17.64
N GLY A 326 -6.03 -29.15 16.78
CA GLY A 326 -7.37 -28.73 17.19
C GLY A 326 -7.46 -27.29 17.71
N PHE A 327 -6.39 -26.51 17.60
CA PHE A 327 -6.31 -25.11 18.07
C PHE A 327 -7.46 -24.22 17.57
N LEU A 328 -7.85 -24.36 16.31
CA LEU A 328 -8.84 -23.48 15.68
C LEU A 328 -10.27 -23.64 16.22
N GLY A 329 -10.61 -24.84 16.73
CA GLY A 329 -12.00 -25.17 17.09
C GLY A 329 -12.96 -24.90 15.92
N GLU A 330 -14.21 -24.56 16.24
CA GLU A 330 -15.25 -24.25 15.23
C GLU A 330 -15.25 -22.76 14.79
N ARG A 331 -14.61 -21.87 15.54
CA ARG A 331 -14.66 -20.41 15.33
C ARG A 331 -13.52 -19.86 14.49
N GLY A 332 -12.42 -20.59 14.40
CA GLY A 332 -11.22 -20.13 13.69
C GLY A 332 -11.06 -20.75 12.32
N ARG A 333 -10.64 -19.94 11.36
CA ARG A 333 -10.18 -20.40 10.07
C ARG A 333 -8.83 -19.75 9.73
N ILE A 334 -7.86 -20.58 9.31
CA ILE A 334 -6.55 -20.09 8.83
C ILE A 334 -6.43 -20.46 7.36
N VAL A 335 -5.95 -19.51 6.55
CA VAL A 335 -5.71 -19.67 5.12
C VAL A 335 -4.37 -19.06 4.72
N LYS A 336 -3.73 -19.61 3.69
CA LYS A 336 -2.48 -19.06 3.15
C LYS A 336 -2.71 -17.76 2.39
N SER A 337 -3.82 -17.70 1.66
CA SER A 337 -4.21 -16.55 0.84
C SER A 337 -5.73 -16.49 0.67
N CYS A 338 -6.25 -15.27 0.55
CA CYS A 338 -7.65 -15.00 0.25
C CYS A 338 -7.77 -13.63 -0.44
N PRO A 339 -8.87 -13.36 -1.18
CA PRO A 339 -9.12 -12.09 -1.84
C PRO A 339 -9.48 -11.02 -0.81
N GLN A 340 -8.48 -10.29 -0.28
CA GLN A 340 -8.61 -9.40 0.88
C GLN A 340 -9.73 -8.35 0.70
N GLN A 341 -9.84 -7.73 -0.47
CA GLN A 341 -10.89 -6.73 -0.71
C GLN A 341 -12.29 -7.35 -0.70
N GLU A 342 -12.46 -8.57 -1.25
CA GLU A 342 -13.74 -9.28 -1.22
C GLU A 342 -14.09 -9.71 0.22
N VAL A 343 -13.07 -10.16 0.97
CA VAL A 343 -13.23 -10.51 2.39
C VAL A 343 -13.67 -9.29 3.18
N LEU A 344 -13.00 -8.15 3.04
CA LEU A 344 -13.34 -6.90 3.75
C LEU A 344 -14.74 -6.38 3.38
N ALA A 345 -15.17 -6.58 2.14
CA ALA A 345 -16.50 -6.21 1.67
C ALA A 345 -17.61 -7.16 2.16
N HIS A 346 -17.25 -8.32 2.73
CA HIS A 346 -18.22 -9.32 3.13
C HIS A 346 -18.97 -8.91 4.40
N LYS A 347 -20.30 -9.06 4.41
CA LYS A 347 -21.19 -8.65 5.52
C LYS A 347 -20.84 -9.27 6.88
N ALA A 348 -20.20 -10.44 6.90
CA ALA A 348 -19.80 -11.13 8.11
C ALA A 348 -18.59 -10.47 8.82
N ILE A 349 -17.81 -9.64 8.11
CA ILE A 349 -16.63 -8.99 8.70
C ILE A 349 -17.06 -7.86 9.63
N GLY A 350 -16.65 -7.94 10.89
CA GLY A 350 -16.91 -6.96 11.93
C GLY A 350 -15.71 -6.08 12.26
N ALA A 351 -14.49 -6.58 12.03
CA ALA A 351 -13.25 -5.83 12.20
C ALA A 351 -12.11 -6.41 11.36
N PHE A 352 -11.07 -5.60 11.13
CA PHE A 352 -9.86 -5.99 10.44
C PHE A 352 -8.63 -5.77 11.33
N TRP A 353 -7.93 -6.82 11.71
CA TRP A 353 -6.65 -6.71 12.39
C TRP A 353 -5.52 -6.72 11.36
N THR A 354 -4.86 -5.60 11.22
CA THR A 354 -3.85 -5.31 10.19
C THR A 354 -2.51 -4.87 10.79
N HIS A 355 -1.46 -4.97 10.00
CA HIS A 355 -0.16 -4.41 10.34
C HIS A 355 -0.09 -2.87 10.20
N GLY A 356 -1.13 -2.23 9.66
CA GLY A 356 -1.16 -0.78 9.47
C GLY A 356 -0.45 -0.26 8.20
N GLY A 357 -0.09 -1.14 7.27
CA GLY A 357 0.39 -0.70 5.95
C GLY A 357 -0.71 0.06 5.20
N TRP A 358 -0.33 1.17 4.53
CA TRP A 358 -1.31 2.14 4.01
C TRP A 358 -2.35 1.53 3.06
N ASN A 359 -1.94 0.63 2.15
CA ASN A 359 -2.89 0.04 1.20
C ASN A 359 -3.94 -0.84 1.88
N GLY A 360 -3.55 -1.68 2.84
CA GLY A 360 -4.51 -2.44 3.65
C GLY A 360 -5.42 -1.54 4.48
N THR A 361 -4.89 -0.44 5.00
CA THR A 361 -5.66 0.59 5.70
C THR A 361 -6.69 1.23 4.78
N MET A 362 -6.30 1.62 3.56
CA MET A 362 -7.22 2.17 2.56
C MET A 362 -8.29 1.17 2.10
N GLU A 363 -7.97 -0.13 2.03
CA GLU A 363 -8.97 -1.19 1.77
C GLU A 363 -9.99 -1.29 2.92
N GLY A 364 -9.53 -1.21 4.18
CA GLY A 364 -10.40 -1.16 5.35
C GLY A 364 -11.30 0.08 5.37
N VAL A 365 -10.76 1.26 5.05
CA VAL A 365 -11.51 2.52 4.91
C VAL A 365 -12.54 2.41 3.79
N ALA A 366 -12.16 1.84 2.64
CA ALA A 366 -13.03 1.67 1.49
C ALA A 366 -14.29 0.86 1.82
N GLU A 367 -14.18 -0.12 2.71
CA GLU A 367 -15.31 -0.98 3.12
C GLU A 367 -15.95 -0.55 4.45
N GLY A 368 -15.41 0.48 5.12
CA GLY A 368 -15.96 1.01 6.38
C GLY A 368 -15.78 0.04 7.55
N VAL A 369 -14.69 -0.72 7.55
CA VAL A 369 -14.39 -1.74 8.56
C VAL A 369 -13.52 -1.13 9.66
N PRO A 370 -13.90 -1.20 10.95
CA PRO A 370 -13.02 -0.76 12.03
C PRO A 370 -11.80 -1.66 12.15
N MET A 371 -10.67 -1.13 12.62
CA MET A 371 -9.39 -1.81 12.53
C MET A 371 -8.70 -1.97 13.88
N ILE A 372 -7.90 -3.04 14.00
CA ILE A 372 -6.89 -3.21 15.05
C ILE A 372 -5.53 -3.14 14.35
N PHE A 373 -4.62 -2.35 14.90
CA PHE A 373 -3.30 -2.13 14.31
C PHE A 373 -2.20 -2.75 15.18
N SER A 374 -1.28 -3.47 14.53
CA SER A 374 -0.04 -3.95 15.14
C SER A 374 1.08 -3.70 14.16
N ASP A 375 1.96 -2.76 14.44
CA ASP A 375 3.03 -2.37 13.53
C ASP A 375 4.23 -3.32 13.55
N PHE A 376 4.94 -3.36 12.42
CA PHE A 376 6.22 -4.02 12.21
C PHE A 376 7.28 -3.02 11.70
N GLY A 377 7.06 -1.72 11.91
CA GLY A 377 7.95 -0.63 11.50
C GLY A 377 7.52 0.10 10.23
N LEU A 378 8.41 0.87 9.62
CA LEU A 378 8.14 1.74 8.47
C LEU A 378 7.03 2.78 8.78
N ASP A 379 6.13 3.04 7.83
CA ASP A 379 5.01 3.98 7.98
C ASP A 379 3.88 3.48 8.92
N GLN A 380 3.92 2.21 9.31
CA GLN A 380 2.82 1.55 10.01
C GLN A 380 2.49 2.15 11.38
N PRO A 381 3.46 2.50 12.26
CA PRO A 381 3.17 3.17 13.53
C PRO A 381 2.46 4.50 13.33
N LEU A 382 2.84 5.27 12.30
CA LEU A 382 2.25 6.56 11.99
C LEU A 382 0.81 6.40 11.50
N ASN A 383 0.57 5.48 10.58
CA ASN A 383 -0.76 5.15 10.08
C ASN A 383 -1.66 4.64 11.23
N ALA A 384 -1.15 3.73 12.07
CA ALA A 384 -1.89 3.20 13.21
C ALA A 384 -2.32 4.30 14.18
N ARG A 385 -1.40 5.22 14.53
CA ARG A 385 -1.68 6.35 15.40
C ARG A 385 -2.71 7.31 14.78
N TYR A 386 -2.56 7.65 13.50
CA TYR A 386 -3.49 8.52 12.81
C TYR A 386 -4.91 7.92 12.77
N MET A 387 -5.03 6.65 12.43
CA MET A 387 -6.33 5.97 12.32
C MET A 387 -7.00 5.75 13.67
N SER A 388 -6.22 5.46 14.75
CA SER A 388 -6.76 5.21 16.08
C SER A 388 -7.07 6.49 16.87
N ASP A 389 -6.11 7.42 16.91
CA ASP A 389 -6.17 8.55 17.84
C ASP A 389 -6.75 9.83 17.20
N VAL A 390 -6.65 9.97 15.86
CA VAL A 390 -7.21 11.11 15.14
C VAL A 390 -8.58 10.79 14.54
N LEU A 391 -8.69 9.66 13.84
CA LEU A 391 -9.92 9.29 13.14
C LEU A 391 -10.85 8.41 13.97
N HIS A 392 -10.36 7.83 15.07
CA HIS A 392 -11.11 6.98 15.99
C HIS A 392 -11.84 5.82 15.29
N VAL A 393 -11.15 5.18 14.33
CA VAL A 393 -11.69 4.03 13.57
C VAL A 393 -11.06 2.71 13.98
N GLY A 394 -10.31 2.68 15.06
CA GLY A 394 -9.67 1.46 15.51
C GLY A 394 -8.87 1.59 16.79
N VAL A 395 -8.11 0.55 17.10
CA VAL A 395 -7.25 0.43 18.28
C VAL A 395 -5.83 0.11 17.85
N TYR A 396 -4.85 0.80 18.40
CA TYR A 396 -3.44 0.53 18.18
C TYR A 396 -2.85 -0.29 19.34
N LEU A 397 -2.36 -1.49 19.06
CA LEU A 397 -1.61 -2.35 19.99
C LEU A 397 -0.15 -1.85 20.08
N GLU A 398 0.03 -0.69 20.70
CA GLU A 398 1.32 0.00 20.73
C GLU A 398 2.37 -0.64 21.65
N ASN A 399 1.99 -1.59 22.53
CA ASN A 399 2.88 -2.20 23.51
C ASN A 399 3.32 -3.64 23.16
N GLY A 400 3.01 -4.11 21.94
CA GLY A 400 3.41 -5.42 21.45
C GLY A 400 2.27 -6.44 21.37
N LEU A 401 2.64 -7.69 21.11
CA LEU A 401 1.72 -8.78 20.77
C LEU A 401 1.48 -9.74 21.96
N GLU A 402 1.13 -9.19 23.11
CA GLU A 402 0.78 -10.00 24.27
C GLU A 402 -0.69 -10.44 24.21
N ARG A 403 -0.98 -11.73 24.48
CA ARG A 403 -2.33 -12.31 24.34
C ARG A 403 -3.42 -11.55 25.08
N GLY A 404 -3.14 -11.03 26.28
CA GLY A 404 -4.12 -10.25 27.06
C GLY A 404 -4.45 -8.90 26.42
N GLU A 405 -3.46 -8.22 25.85
CA GLU A 405 -3.66 -6.98 25.11
C GLU A 405 -4.42 -7.24 23.80
N ILE A 406 -4.12 -8.36 23.13
CA ILE A 406 -4.80 -8.79 21.91
C ILE A 406 -6.27 -9.09 22.19
N GLU A 407 -6.56 -9.92 23.23
CA GLU A 407 -7.93 -10.23 23.66
C GLU A 407 -8.70 -8.94 23.97
N ASN A 408 -8.08 -8.03 24.74
CA ASN A 408 -8.69 -6.77 25.11
C ASN A 408 -8.98 -5.88 23.89
N ALA A 409 -8.04 -5.75 22.95
CA ALA A 409 -8.25 -4.97 21.73
C ALA A 409 -9.38 -5.55 20.86
N ILE A 410 -9.41 -6.87 20.69
CA ILE A 410 -10.49 -7.55 19.96
C ILE A 410 -11.84 -7.29 20.62
N ARG A 411 -11.92 -7.39 21.96
CA ARG A 411 -13.15 -7.15 22.71
C ARG A 411 -13.61 -5.68 22.57
N ARG A 412 -12.68 -4.71 22.68
CA ARG A 412 -12.97 -3.28 22.51
C ARG A 412 -13.59 -2.98 21.14
N VAL A 413 -13.07 -3.58 20.07
CA VAL A 413 -13.55 -3.33 18.71
C VAL A 413 -14.82 -4.11 18.38
N MET A 414 -14.90 -5.39 18.80
CA MET A 414 -15.98 -6.31 18.39
C MET A 414 -17.18 -6.34 19.33
N VAL A 415 -17.00 -6.06 20.64
CA VAL A 415 -18.00 -6.35 21.68
C VAL A 415 -18.39 -5.11 22.48
N ASP A 416 -17.42 -4.30 22.91
CA ASP A 416 -17.66 -3.19 23.82
C ASP A 416 -18.37 -2.01 23.12
N PRO A 417 -19.05 -1.11 23.86
CA PRO A 417 -19.71 0.07 23.28
C PRO A 417 -18.78 0.99 22.47
N GLU A 418 -17.50 1.02 22.82
CA GLU A 418 -16.47 1.77 22.08
C GLU A 418 -16.36 1.30 20.63
N GLY A 419 -16.50 -0.01 20.40
CA GLY A 419 -16.48 -0.61 19.05
C GLY A 419 -17.62 -0.12 18.16
N GLU A 420 -18.78 0.21 18.75
CA GLU A 420 -19.89 0.82 17.98
C GLU A 420 -19.52 2.22 17.48
N VAL A 421 -18.83 3.02 18.30
CA VAL A 421 -18.33 4.35 17.89
C VAL A 421 -17.32 4.21 16.74
N MET A 422 -16.39 3.25 16.85
CA MET A 422 -15.42 2.98 15.79
C MET A 422 -16.09 2.54 14.49
N ARG A 423 -17.10 1.67 14.54
CA ARG A 423 -17.89 1.25 13.37
C ARG A 423 -18.59 2.45 12.71
N GLN A 424 -19.21 3.31 13.50
CA GLN A 424 -19.87 4.53 12.99
C GLN A 424 -18.87 5.48 12.34
N ASN A 425 -17.68 5.65 12.91
CA ASN A 425 -16.64 6.49 12.32
C ASN A 425 -16.07 5.86 11.04
N ALA A 426 -15.83 4.55 11.03
CA ALA A 426 -15.40 3.85 9.82
C ALA A 426 -16.46 3.95 8.70
N ALA A 427 -17.76 3.80 9.03
CA ALA A 427 -18.84 3.99 8.08
C ALA A 427 -18.88 5.43 7.53
N LYS A 428 -18.66 6.45 8.38
CA LYS A 428 -18.57 7.85 7.93
C LYS A 428 -17.38 8.09 6.98
N LEU A 429 -16.23 7.43 7.20
CA LEU A 429 -15.10 7.52 6.28
C LEU A 429 -15.41 6.87 4.94
N LYS A 430 -16.04 5.70 4.94
CA LYS A 430 -16.56 5.07 3.72
C LYS A 430 -17.49 6.00 2.95
N ASP A 431 -18.47 6.61 3.63
CA ASP A 431 -19.40 7.58 3.02
C ASP A 431 -18.67 8.81 2.45
N LYS A 432 -17.62 9.30 3.12
CA LYS A 432 -16.79 10.39 2.59
C LYS A 432 -16.06 9.96 1.32
N ALA A 433 -15.45 8.76 1.32
CA ALA A 433 -14.79 8.21 0.15
C ALA A 433 -15.79 8.02 -1.02
N ASP A 434 -16.99 7.48 -0.76
CA ASP A 434 -18.03 7.31 -1.79
C ASP A 434 -18.48 8.66 -2.37
N ARG A 435 -18.67 9.68 -1.52
CA ARG A 435 -19.02 11.03 -1.98
C ARG A 435 -17.90 11.71 -2.74
N SER A 436 -16.64 11.50 -2.38
CA SER A 436 -15.51 12.05 -3.12
C SER A 436 -15.43 11.55 -4.56
N LEU A 437 -15.96 10.35 -4.81
CA LEU A 437 -15.99 9.70 -6.14
C LEU A 437 -17.24 10.04 -6.98
N ALA A 438 -18.28 10.60 -6.35
CA ALA A 438 -19.48 11.02 -7.07
C ALA A 438 -19.18 12.22 -7.99
N PRO A 439 -19.93 12.42 -9.09
CA PRO A 439 -19.77 13.61 -9.94
C PRO A 439 -19.75 14.92 -9.12
N GLY A 440 -18.69 15.74 -9.28
CA GLY A 440 -18.44 16.95 -8.50
C GLY A 440 -17.77 16.71 -7.13
N GLY A 441 -17.43 15.47 -6.78
CA GLY A 441 -16.64 15.15 -5.59
C GLY A 441 -15.14 15.33 -5.81
N SER A 442 -14.38 15.48 -4.73
CA SER A 442 -12.96 15.82 -4.76
C SER A 442 -12.10 14.84 -5.55
N SER A 443 -12.33 13.52 -5.39
CA SER A 443 -11.59 12.49 -6.13
C SER A 443 -12.08 12.31 -7.55
N TYR A 444 -13.37 12.57 -7.82
CA TYR A 444 -13.88 12.63 -9.19
C TYR A 444 -13.18 13.74 -9.98
N GLU A 445 -13.15 14.97 -9.45
CA GLU A 445 -12.46 16.10 -10.10
C GLU A 445 -10.95 15.87 -10.21
N SER A 446 -10.36 15.21 -9.22
CA SER A 446 -8.95 14.82 -9.25
C SER A 446 -8.64 13.84 -10.38
N LEU A 447 -9.52 12.85 -10.61
CA LEU A 447 -9.38 11.91 -11.73
C LEU A 447 -9.55 12.59 -13.09
N GLU A 448 -10.58 13.45 -13.26
CA GLU A 448 -10.79 14.20 -14.49
C GLU A 448 -9.57 15.11 -14.79
N SER A 449 -9.01 15.73 -13.73
CA SER A 449 -7.80 16.55 -13.83
C SER A 449 -6.58 15.71 -14.23
N LEU A 450 -6.40 14.51 -13.67
CA LEU A 450 -5.32 13.60 -14.04
C LEU A 450 -5.43 13.16 -15.50
N VAL A 451 -6.63 12.76 -15.94
CA VAL A 451 -6.89 12.34 -17.33
C VAL A 451 -6.61 13.48 -18.30
N SER A 452 -7.10 14.69 -17.99
CA SER A 452 -6.85 15.89 -18.79
C SER A 452 -5.36 16.24 -18.83
N TYR A 453 -4.68 16.15 -17.69
CA TYR A 453 -3.25 16.42 -17.59
C TYR A 453 -2.43 15.45 -18.45
N ILE A 454 -2.63 14.13 -18.30
CA ILE A 454 -1.94 13.12 -19.11
C ILE A 454 -2.22 13.33 -20.62
N SER A 455 -3.46 13.70 -20.98
CA SER A 455 -3.81 13.95 -22.39
C SER A 455 -3.19 15.23 -22.96
N SER A 456 -2.65 16.11 -22.13
CA SER A 456 -1.98 17.35 -22.53
C SER A 456 -0.45 17.25 -22.58
N LEU A 457 0.12 16.15 -22.07
CA LEU A 457 1.55 15.87 -22.11
C LEU A 457 1.97 15.39 -23.51
#